data_f0730b6814742bfa36f61be8b0cf7c0a
#
_entry.id   f0730b6814742bfa36f61be8b0cf7c0a
#
_cell.length_a   1.000
_cell.length_b   1.000
_cell.length_c   1.000
_cell.angle_alpha   90.00
_cell.angle_beta   90.00
_cell.angle_gamma   90.00
#
_symmetry.space_group_name_H-M   'P 1'
#
loop_
_entity.id
_entity.type
_entity.pdbx_description
1 polymer ?
#
loop_
_entity_poly.entity_id
_entity_poly.type
_entity_poly.pdbx_seq_one_letter_code
_entity_poly.pdbx_strand_id
1 'polypeptide(L)'
;MEAKSGNGRTLLGAAGARLRRRWDVAVVIVIALLLFAPRFSGPIDLRYDAGVYYLLGTSLAKGEGYRIPSEPGSPQALQYPPLLPAFVALHQVVLRTTDPAIVAPWLRTSYIAMFAFFAVAILTLARKFLRPAAAVAATALSLLHVMTFFMSDLLFAELPFALAAVGFALVANKEPLKSRLWPRELAAYALAAASFLLRTAGLALFVAWVFDALIRRRWRLALVRAAMAFVVVALWQGYVERVRTSNEYLHPAYEYQRAPYQFYNVSYAENVALTDPFRPELGRASIKKLVGRLATNLCSMPAAVGEALSTKDGYWREALRRFEETFRRLPPGGSDFIPIIPENIVLVPIYAFGMLVVAGLIAFVRRGNWLIPIIVLGSLGLICTTPWPGQFSRYLTSVAPFLTISGMLGWSRCSSVLRAQDLIGAALRARQLGWFARLLQWGLAGLLALTFAIQVRTVFRVFRVRQNDPPAFASALEGREGRHFFYHDAPWRDWEEAVAWLGANTSPDAIISTTSPHFLYLRTGRRAILPPMESNAATARRLLEAVPVSHVVVDEMGFLDVSRRYALPAVQDDPATWQVVHSVKGVRIYERTPISR
;
A
#
# COMPACT_ATOMS: atom_id res chain seq x y z
N MET A 1 40.46 10.56 56.02
CA MET A 1 39.09 10.15 55.58
C MET A 1 38.64 11.13 54.53
N GLU A 2 39.02 10.90 53.28
CA GLU A 2 38.56 11.73 52.16
C GLU A 2 37.61 10.89 51.30
N ALA A 3 36.39 11.36 51.19
CA ALA A 3 35.26 10.66 50.57
C ALA A 3 35.29 10.74 49.04
N LYS A 4 35.18 9.62 48.40
CA LYS A 4 34.94 9.40 46.96
C LYS A 4 33.63 10.10 46.50
N SER A 5 33.71 11.33 45.96
CA SER A 5 32.54 11.99 45.30
C SER A 5 32.73 12.17 43.79
N GLY A 6 33.55 11.35 43.13
CA GLY A 6 33.94 11.55 41.71
C GLY A 6 33.09 10.85 40.66
N ASN A 7 32.29 9.83 41.02
CA ASN A 7 31.72 8.88 40.01
C ASN A 7 30.33 9.26 39.44
N GLY A 8 29.57 10.16 40.07
CA GLY A 8 28.22 10.51 39.60
C GLY A 8 28.19 11.46 38.39
N ARG A 9 29.15 12.37 38.34
CA ARG A 9 29.20 13.38 37.23
C ARG A 9 29.71 12.78 35.92
N THR A 10 30.52 11.74 35.95
CA THR A 10 31.02 11.05 34.75
C THR A 10 29.96 10.15 34.10
N LEU A 11 29.09 9.51 34.87
CA LEU A 11 27.99 8.68 34.35
C LEU A 11 26.88 9.52 33.71
N LEU A 12 26.50 10.63 34.32
CA LEU A 12 25.52 11.58 33.74
C LEU A 12 26.08 12.28 32.50
N GLY A 13 27.36 12.62 32.48
CA GLY A 13 28.04 13.15 31.31
C GLY A 13 28.13 12.15 30.15
N ALA A 14 28.44 10.91 30.44
CA ALA A 14 28.48 9.82 29.45
C ALA A 14 27.07 9.42 28.93
N ALA A 15 26.05 9.45 29.78
CA ALA A 15 24.66 9.23 29.39
C ALA A 15 24.14 10.39 28.53
N GLY A 16 24.42 11.64 28.91
CA GLY A 16 24.08 12.84 28.13
C GLY A 16 24.79 12.87 26.77
N ALA A 17 26.06 12.45 26.70
CA ALA A 17 26.80 12.33 25.44
C ALA A 17 26.24 11.20 24.54
N ARG A 18 25.80 10.07 25.13
CA ARG A 18 25.13 8.99 24.40
C ARG A 18 23.74 9.40 23.92
N LEU A 19 22.99 10.17 24.70
CA LEU A 19 21.68 10.71 24.31
C LEU A 19 21.82 11.76 23.20
N ARG A 20 22.81 12.67 23.29
CA ARG A 20 23.16 13.61 22.19
C ARG A 20 23.57 12.87 20.92
N ARG A 21 24.13 11.67 21.03
CA ARG A 21 24.57 10.85 19.88
C ARG A 21 23.42 10.06 19.24
N ARG A 22 22.21 10.01 19.86
CA ARG A 22 21.04 9.23 19.38
C ARG A 22 19.74 10.03 19.36
N TRP A 23 19.82 11.35 19.32
CA TRP A 23 18.65 12.24 19.24
C TRP A 23 17.73 11.90 18.07
N ASP A 24 18.29 11.45 16.94
CA ASP A 24 17.58 11.08 15.73
C ASP A 24 16.73 9.82 15.90
N VAL A 25 17.17 8.82 16.69
CA VAL A 25 16.34 7.67 17.06
C VAL A 25 15.18 8.11 17.92
N ALA A 26 15.43 8.96 18.91
CA ALA A 26 14.37 9.49 19.78
C ALA A 26 13.31 10.26 18.97
N VAL A 27 13.73 11.14 18.06
CA VAL A 27 12.81 11.88 17.19
C VAL A 27 11.96 10.95 16.33
N VAL A 28 12.56 9.94 15.71
CA VAL A 28 11.82 9.00 14.85
C VAL A 28 10.84 8.13 15.67
N ILE A 29 11.24 7.72 16.89
CA ILE A 29 10.33 7.00 17.80
C ILE A 29 9.15 7.91 18.20
N VAL A 30 9.42 9.16 18.53
CA VAL A 30 8.36 10.14 18.86
C VAL A 30 7.40 10.33 17.68
N ILE A 31 7.91 10.49 16.46
CA ILE A 31 7.07 10.57 15.26
C ILE A 31 6.21 9.30 15.11
N ALA A 32 6.80 8.12 15.23
CA ALA A 32 6.08 6.87 15.13
C ALA A 32 4.99 6.73 16.21
N LEU A 33 5.30 7.09 17.46
CA LEU A 33 4.33 7.08 18.55
C LEU A 33 3.19 8.07 18.34
N LEU A 34 3.48 9.30 17.91
CA LEU A 34 2.46 10.30 17.61
C LEU A 34 1.53 9.85 16.47
N LEU A 35 2.06 9.15 15.47
CA LEU A 35 1.27 8.60 14.38
C LEU A 35 0.40 7.42 14.84
N PHE A 36 0.83 6.66 15.85
CA PHE A 36 0.09 5.51 16.36
C PHE A 36 -0.82 5.80 17.55
N ALA A 37 -0.51 6.77 18.39
CA ALA A 37 -1.28 7.06 19.59
C ALA A 37 -2.81 7.14 19.35
N PRO A 38 -3.29 7.86 18.31
CA PRO A 38 -4.74 7.92 18.03
C PRO A 38 -5.31 6.61 17.46
N ARG A 39 -4.46 5.63 17.08
CA ARG A 39 -4.86 4.36 16.46
C ARG A 39 -4.63 3.15 17.38
N PHE A 40 -4.19 3.38 18.61
CA PHE A 40 -3.87 2.31 19.56
C PHE A 40 -5.09 1.47 19.91
N SER A 41 -6.25 2.07 19.87
CA SER A 41 -7.51 1.41 20.16
C SER A 41 -8.25 1.06 18.88
N GLY A 42 -8.67 -0.18 18.74
CA GLY A 42 -9.52 -0.64 17.65
C GLY A 42 -8.96 -1.83 16.87
N PRO A 43 -9.81 -2.46 16.08
CA PRO A 43 -9.40 -3.53 15.19
C PRO A 43 -8.57 -2.96 14.02
N ILE A 44 -7.70 -3.78 13.44
CA ILE A 44 -7.14 -3.47 12.13
C ILE A 44 -8.28 -3.49 11.10
N ASP A 45 -8.19 -2.62 10.10
CA ASP A 45 -9.21 -2.53 9.07
C ASP A 45 -9.18 -3.76 8.16
N LEU A 46 -10.34 -4.40 7.96
CA LEU A 46 -10.52 -5.61 7.16
C LEU A 46 -11.26 -5.35 5.84
N ARG A 47 -11.43 -4.10 5.44
CA ARG A 47 -12.03 -3.75 4.14
C ARG A 47 -11.06 -4.05 2.99
N TYR A 48 -11.56 -4.06 1.76
CA TYR A 48 -10.80 -4.32 0.53
C TYR A 48 -10.13 -5.71 0.55
N ASP A 49 -8.90 -5.81 0.07
CA ASP A 49 -8.12 -7.05 0.05
C ASP A 49 -7.87 -7.62 1.46
N ALA A 50 -8.00 -6.82 2.51
CA ALA A 50 -7.77 -7.24 3.89
C ALA A 50 -8.74 -8.35 4.32
N GLY A 51 -9.99 -8.30 3.87
CA GLY A 51 -10.96 -9.37 4.10
C GLY A 51 -10.52 -10.70 3.51
N VAL A 52 -9.95 -10.67 2.30
CA VAL A 52 -9.42 -11.88 1.65
C VAL A 52 -8.27 -12.48 2.46
N TYR A 53 -7.29 -11.66 2.84
CA TYR A 53 -6.17 -12.14 3.67
C TYR A 53 -6.64 -12.74 4.98
N TYR A 54 -7.64 -12.11 5.61
CA TYR A 54 -8.21 -12.62 6.86
C TYR A 54 -8.87 -13.99 6.66
N LEU A 55 -9.72 -14.13 5.63
CA LEU A 55 -10.44 -15.36 5.34
C LEU A 55 -9.53 -16.51 4.89
N LEU A 56 -8.49 -16.22 4.10
CA LEU A 56 -7.47 -17.20 3.76
C LEU A 56 -6.72 -17.70 5.00
N GLY A 57 -6.44 -16.78 5.95
CA GLY A 57 -5.90 -17.13 7.26
C GLY A 57 -6.86 -18.01 8.05
N THR A 58 -8.16 -17.71 8.04
CA THR A 58 -9.19 -18.50 8.70
C THR A 58 -9.25 -19.92 8.17
N SER A 59 -9.23 -20.09 6.85
CA SER A 59 -9.23 -21.42 6.21
C SER A 59 -7.97 -22.22 6.58
N LEU A 60 -6.80 -21.57 6.62
CA LEU A 60 -5.56 -22.20 7.10
C LEU A 60 -5.62 -22.59 8.58
N ALA A 61 -6.14 -21.72 9.45
CA ALA A 61 -6.26 -21.98 10.89
C ALA A 61 -7.20 -23.15 11.20
N LYS A 62 -8.23 -23.34 10.39
CA LYS A 62 -9.17 -24.46 10.50
C LYS A 62 -8.68 -25.76 9.84
N GLY A 63 -7.52 -25.75 9.16
CA GLY A 63 -7.00 -26.90 8.43
C GLY A 63 -7.73 -27.22 7.11
N GLU A 64 -8.56 -26.31 6.63
CA GLU A 64 -9.34 -26.47 5.39
C GLU A 64 -8.50 -26.21 4.11
N GLY A 65 -7.21 -25.87 4.29
CA GLY A 65 -6.30 -25.54 3.19
C GLY A 65 -6.36 -24.07 2.81
N TYR A 66 -5.84 -23.73 1.62
CA TYR A 66 -5.73 -22.34 1.16
C TYR A 66 -6.94 -21.97 0.30
N ARG A 67 -8.07 -21.64 0.96
CA ARG A 67 -9.39 -21.49 0.33
C ARG A 67 -10.07 -20.17 0.71
N ILE A 68 -11.05 -19.76 -0.11
CA ILE A 68 -11.90 -18.58 0.09
C ILE A 68 -13.27 -19.05 0.62
N PRO A 69 -13.48 -19.11 1.93
CA PRO A 69 -14.71 -19.68 2.53
C PRO A 69 -15.94 -18.80 2.33
N SER A 70 -15.78 -17.54 1.97
CA SER A 70 -16.88 -16.60 1.71
C SER A 70 -17.64 -16.88 0.42
N GLU A 71 -17.09 -17.69 -0.49
CA GLU A 71 -17.71 -17.98 -1.77
C GLU A 71 -18.33 -19.40 -1.81
N PRO A 72 -19.37 -19.60 -2.64
CA PRO A 72 -19.89 -20.95 -2.92
C PRO A 72 -18.77 -21.87 -3.40
N GLY A 73 -18.76 -23.12 -2.91
CA GLY A 73 -17.71 -24.09 -3.20
C GLY A 73 -16.38 -23.85 -2.51
N SER A 74 -16.22 -22.74 -1.78
CA SER A 74 -14.97 -22.38 -1.07
C SER A 74 -13.72 -22.62 -1.93
N PRO A 75 -13.56 -21.89 -3.07
CA PRO A 75 -12.55 -22.19 -4.08
C PRO A 75 -11.14 -22.06 -3.54
N GLN A 76 -10.22 -22.88 -4.07
CA GLN A 76 -8.78 -22.75 -3.78
C GLN A 76 -8.28 -21.40 -4.28
N ALA A 77 -7.55 -20.68 -3.42
CA ALA A 77 -6.97 -19.37 -3.72
C ALA A 77 -5.61 -19.51 -4.38
N LEU A 78 -5.31 -18.62 -5.34
CA LEU A 78 -4.04 -18.60 -6.06
C LEU A 78 -3.55 -17.16 -6.37
N GLN A 79 -4.34 -16.15 -6.06
CA GLN A 79 -4.01 -14.75 -6.34
C GLN A 79 -2.92 -14.21 -5.42
N TYR A 80 -3.08 -14.40 -4.13
CA TYR A 80 -2.19 -13.84 -3.11
C TYR A 80 -1.19 -14.87 -2.60
N PRO A 81 0.10 -14.51 -2.42
CA PRO A 81 1.06 -15.38 -1.76
C PRO A 81 0.72 -15.60 -0.27
N PRO A 82 1.15 -16.72 0.35
CA PRO A 82 0.56 -17.23 1.59
C PRO A 82 1.06 -16.60 2.89
N LEU A 83 2.11 -15.76 2.90
CA LEU A 83 2.77 -15.39 4.16
C LEU A 83 1.90 -14.48 5.05
N LEU A 84 1.14 -13.53 4.47
CA LEU A 84 0.23 -12.71 5.27
C LEU A 84 -0.98 -13.52 5.77
N PRO A 85 -1.67 -14.34 4.96
CA PRO A 85 -2.66 -15.28 5.48
C PRO A 85 -2.12 -16.22 6.56
N ALA A 86 -0.91 -16.75 6.43
CA ALA A 86 -0.28 -17.58 7.46
C ALA A 86 -0.03 -16.81 8.76
N PHE A 87 0.34 -15.53 8.67
CA PHE A 87 0.48 -14.64 9.82
C PHE A 87 -0.88 -14.42 10.53
N VAL A 88 -1.95 -14.25 9.78
CA VAL A 88 -3.33 -14.18 10.34
C VAL A 88 -3.70 -15.50 11.01
N ALA A 89 -3.48 -16.63 10.33
CA ALA A 89 -3.75 -17.96 10.87
C ALA A 89 -3.02 -18.21 12.19
N LEU A 90 -1.76 -17.78 12.31
CA LEU A 90 -1.00 -17.88 13.56
C LEU A 90 -1.70 -17.14 14.71
N HIS A 91 -2.22 -15.92 14.47
CA HIS A 91 -2.97 -15.18 15.50
C HIS A 91 -4.26 -15.92 15.89
N GLN A 92 -5.00 -16.43 14.91
CA GLN A 92 -6.24 -17.17 15.13
C GLN A 92 -6.02 -18.46 15.93
N VAL A 93 -4.96 -19.22 15.62
CA VAL A 93 -4.58 -20.43 16.34
C VAL A 93 -4.15 -20.12 17.79
N VAL A 94 -3.32 -19.09 17.98
CA VAL A 94 -2.87 -18.66 19.32
C VAL A 94 -4.02 -18.18 20.18
N LEU A 95 -4.95 -17.42 19.60
CA LEU A 95 -6.15 -16.91 20.28
C LEU A 95 -7.28 -17.94 20.35
N ARG A 96 -7.13 -19.09 19.68
CA ARG A 96 -8.14 -20.16 19.60
C ARG A 96 -9.52 -19.68 19.11
N THR A 97 -9.53 -18.69 18.23
CA THR A 97 -10.75 -18.13 17.64
C THR A 97 -10.47 -17.53 16.28
N THR A 98 -11.47 -17.57 15.40
CA THR A 98 -11.46 -16.89 14.10
C THR A 98 -12.36 -15.65 14.07
N ASP A 99 -12.91 -15.25 15.23
CA ASP A 99 -13.76 -14.06 15.33
C ASP A 99 -12.95 -12.78 15.07
N PRO A 100 -13.30 -11.99 14.04
CA PRO A 100 -12.62 -10.74 13.75
C PRO A 100 -12.66 -9.73 14.91
N ALA A 101 -13.69 -9.74 15.74
CA ALA A 101 -13.81 -8.84 16.87
C ALA A 101 -12.70 -9.06 17.92
N ILE A 102 -12.23 -10.29 18.04
CA ILE A 102 -11.16 -10.68 18.97
C ILE A 102 -9.78 -10.60 18.27
N VAL A 103 -9.68 -11.12 17.06
CA VAL A 103 -8.38 -11.28 16.37
C VAL A 103 -7.87 -9.97 15.78
N ALA A 104 -8.74 -9.12 15.20
CA ALA A 104 -8.30 -7.90 14.53
C ALA A 104 -7.61 -6.87 15.45
N PRO A 105 -7.96 -6.69 16.74
CA PRO A 105 -7.20 -5.88 17.68
C PRO A 105 -5.77 -6.39 17.93
N TRP A 106 -5.55 -7.70 17.98
CA TRP A 106 -4.22 -8.28 18.12
C TRP A 106 -3.37 -8.15 16.86
N LEU A 107 -3.98 -8.31 15.68
CA LEU A 107 -3.34 -8.00 14.41
C LEU A 107 -2.94 -6.51 14.35
N ARG A 108 -3.78 -5.60 14.85
CA ARG A 108 -3.45 -4.19 15.00
C ARG A 108 -2.19 -3.99 15.84
N THR A 109 -2.11 -4.63 17.01
CA THR A 109 -0.94 -4.55 17.90
C THR A 109 0.32 -5.01 17.19
N SER A 110 0.25 -6.11 16.44
CA SER A 110 1.37 -6.61 15.62
C SER A 110 1.79 -5.62 14.53
N TYR A 111 0.83 -4.96 13.87
CA TYR A 111 1.12 -3.93 12.87
C TYR A 111 1.75 -2.66 13.48
N ILE A 112 1.37 -2.30 14.71
CA ILE A 112 2.03 -1.22 15.47
C ILE A 112 3.50 -1.57 15.71
N ALA A 113 3.78 -2.79 16.17
CA ALA A 113 5.16 -3.25 16.35
C ALA A 113 5.94 -3.25 15.03
N MET A 114 5.36 -3.78 13.95
CA MET A 114 5.96 -3.76 12.61
C MET A 114 6.28 -2.33 12.16
N PHE A 115 5.40 -1.37 12.38
CA PHE A 115 5.63 0.02 12.01
C PHE A 115 6.75 0.67 12.83
N ALA A 116 6.85 0.37 14.12
CA ALA A 116 7.95 0.84 14.96
C ALA A 116 9.30 0.28 14.48
N PHE A 117 9.37 -1.02 14.17
CA PHE A 117 10.54 -1.63 13.56
C PHE A 117 10.86 -1.04 12.19
N PHE A 118 9.84 -0.78 11.38
CA PHE A 118 9.98 -0.14 10.07
C PHE A 118 10.60 1.25 10.18
N ALA A 119 10.13 2.08 11.11
CA ALA A 119 10.67 3.40 11.35
C ALA A 119 12.18 3.36 11.72
N VAL A 120 12.56 2.47 12.64
CA VAL A 120 13.96 2.27 13.06
C VAL A 120 14.80 1.69 11.92
N ALA A 121 14.24 0.76 11.13
CA ALA A 121 14.93 0.16 9.99
C ALA A 121 15.22 1.20 8.89
N ILE A 122 14.25 2.06 8.55
CA ILE A 122 14.45 3.16 7.59
C ILE A 122 15.56 4.09 8.07
N LEU A 123 15.49 4.56 9.32
CA LEU A 123 16.51 5.43 9.89
C LEU A 123 17.91 4.79 9.84
N THR A 124 17.98 3.50 10.19
CA THR A 124 19.24 2.73 10.17
C THR A 124 19.81 2.61 8.77
N LEU A 125 18.96 2.39 7.77
CA LEU A 125 19.37 2.35 6.35
C LEU A 125 19.79 3.74 5.87
N ALA A 126 19.00 4.78 6.16
CA ALA A 126 19.26 6.15 5.75
C ALA A 126 20.60 6.67 6.30
N ARG A 127 20.93 6.35 7.55
CA ARG A 127 22.20 6.74 8.20
C ARG A 127 23.46 6.18 7.52
N LYS A 128 23.34 5.14 6.72
CA LYS A 128 24.49 4.63 5.94
C LYS A 128 24.89 5.59 4.81
N PHE A 129 23.98 6.45 4.37
CA PHE A 129 24.15 7.29 3.17
C PHE A 129 23.99 8.78 3.44
N LEU A 130 23.27 9.15 4.48
CA LEU A 130 22.85 10.51 4.81
C LEU A 130 23.39 10.97 6.17
N ARG A 131 23.55 12.28 6.32
CA ARG A 131 23.80 12.90 7.63
C ARG A 131 22.59 12.70 8.55
N PRO A 132 22.75 12.72 9.88
CA PRO A 132 21.65 12.42 10.82
C PRO A 132 20.34 13.19 10.55
N ALA A 133 20.41 14.50 10.36
CA ALA A 133 19.22 15.33 10.08
C ALA A 133 18.52 14.93 8.77
N ALA A 134 19.29 14.67 7.70
CA ALA A 134 18.74 14.22 6.43
C ALA A 134 18.18 12.79 6.52
N ALA A 135 18.77 11.93 7.35
CA ALA A 135 18.25 10.58 7.63
C ALA A 135 16.93 10.64 8.38
N VAL A 136 16.78 11.52 9.37
CA VAL A 136 15.51 11.79 10.06
C VAL A 136 14.47 12.31 9.07
N ALA A 137 14.82 13.29 8.22
CA ALA A 137 13.92 13.85 7.22
C ALA A 137 13.43 12.77 6.22
N ALA A 138 14.33 11.92 5.70
CA ALA A 138 13.95 10.80 4.83
C ALA A 138 13.00 9.82 5.52
N THR A 139 13.26 9.51 6.79
CA THR A 139 12.41 8.63 7.59
C THR A 139 11.05 9.27 7.83
N ALA A 140 11.02 10.54 8.25
CA ALA A 140 9.77 11.26 8.49
C ALA A 140 8.91 11.38 7.22
N LEU A 141 9.50 11.70 6.06
CA LEU A 141 8.79 11.69 4.77
C LEU A 141 8.15 10.33 4.46
N SER A 142 8.88 9.24 4.73
CA SER A 142 8.34 7.88 4.53
C SER A 142 7.16 7.58 5.46
N LEU A 143 7.24 7.97 6.74
CA LEU A 143 6.23 7.65 7.75
C LEU A 143 4.99 8.53 7.66
N LEU A 144 5.17 9.83 7.38
CA LEU A 144 4.09 10.83 7.30
C LEU A 144 3.31 10.75 5.99
N HIS A 145 3.84 10.08 4.98
CA HIS A 145 3.14 9.95 3.71
C HIS A 145 1.79 9.26 3.90
N VAL A 146 0.72 9.88 3.41
CA VAL A 146 -0.66 9.42 3.64
C VAL A 146 -0.89 7.97 3.24
N MET A 147 -0.25 7.49 2.16
CA MET A 147 -0.40 6.08 1.74
C MET A 147 0.33 5.12 2.68
N THR A 148 1.49 5.47 3.23
CA THR A 148 2.18 4.67 4.25
C THR A 148 1.31 4.56 5.50
N PHE A 149 0.73 5.68 5.90
CA PHE A 149 -0.18 5.75 7.02
C PHE A 149 -1.42 4.85 6.77
N PHE A 150 -2.07 5.00 5.61
CA PHE A 150 -3.23 4.21 5.22
C PHE A 150 -2.92 2.70 5.18
N MET A 151 -1.81 2.31 4.51
CA MET A 151 -1.41 0.90 4.42
C MET A 151 -0.97 0.29 5.76
N SER A 152 -0.66 1.10 6.76
CA SER A 152 -0.37 0.61 8.12
C SER A 152 -1.60 0.41 8.99
N ASP A 153 -2.76 0.90 8.56
CA ASP A 153 -4.04 0.79 9.27
C ASP A 153 -4.91 -0.36 8.77
N LEU A 154 -4.67 -0.83 7.53
CA LEU A 154 -5.34 -1.99 6.95
C LEU A 154 -4.49 -3.27 7.10
N LEU A 155 -5.14 -4.42 7.11
CA LEU A 155 -4.47 -5.72 7.04
C LEU A 155 -3.98 -5.97 5.60
N PHE A 156 -2.97 -5.19 5.18
CA PHE A 156 -2.39 -5.25 3.86
C PHE A 156 -0.93 -5.69 3.92
N ALA A 157 -0.46 -6.33 2.85
CA ALA A 157 0.91 -6.83 2.76
C ALA A 157 1.98 -5.73 2.58
N GLU A 158 1.60 -4.49 2.30
CA GLU A 158 2.50 -3.38 1.98
C GLU A 158 3.45 -3.03 3.12
N LEU A 159 2.96 -2.93 4.37
CA LEU A 159 3.81 -2.61 5.52
C LEU A 159 4.79 -3.74 5.85
N PRO A 160 4.36 -5.01 6.05
CA PRO A 160 5.31 -6.10 6.30
C PRO A 160 6.27 -6.33 5.13
N PHE A 161 5.83 -6.13 3.88
CA PHE A 161 6.70 -6.17 2.72
C PHE A 161 7.77 -5.07 2.77
N ALA A 162 7.38 -3.81 3.02
CA ALA A 162 8.31 -2.69 3.10
C ALA A 162 9.33 -2.88 4.22
N LEU A 163 8.90 -3.40 5.38
CA LEU A 163 9.80 -3.75 6.49
C LEU A 163 10.81 -4.83 6.07
N ALA A 164 10.35 -5.90 5.45
CA ALA A 164 11.21 -6.98 4.96
C ALA A 164 12.19 -6.50 3.87
N ALA A 165 11.73 -5.63 2.95
CA ALA A 165 12.56 -5.05 1.91
C ALA A 165 13.66 -4.13 2.45
N VAL A 166 13.33 -3.28 3.43
CA VAL A 166 14.33 -2.44 4.11
C VAL A 166 15.31 -3.31 4.92
N GLY A 167 14.80 -4.33 5.61
CA GLY A 167 15.61 -5.33 6.31
C GLY A 167 16.59 -6.05 5.37
N PHE A 168 16.09 -6.49 4.20
CA PHE A 168 16.90 -7.06 3.13
C PHE A 168 18.03 -6.11 2.71
N ALA A 169 17.72 -4.84 2.42
CA ALA A 169 18.74 -3.87 2.02
C ALA A 169 19.75 -3.58 3.14
N LEU A 170 19.35 -3.62 4.41
CA LEU A 170 20.25 -3.50 5.55
C LEU A 170 21.25 -4.64 5.66
N VAL A 171 20.80 -5.85 5.38
CA VAL A 171 21.64 -7.07 5.42
C VAL A 171 22.47 -7.18 4.15
N ALA A 172 21.86 -7.05 2.97
CA ALA A 172 22.53 -7.25 1.68
C ALA A 172 23.57 -6.17 1.35
N ASN A 173 23.44 -4.96 1.91
CA ASN A 173 24.32 -3.82 1.62
C ASN A 173 25.55 -3.71 2.55
N LYS A 174 25.86 -4.74 3.32
CA LYS A 174 27.08 -4.78 4.14
C LYS A 174 28.21 -5.49 3.36
N GLU A 175 29.44 -5.01 3.46
CA GLU A 175 30.58 -5.80 2.98
C GLU A 175 30.76 -7.06 3.80
N PRO A 176 30.97 -8.22 3.17
CA PRO A 176 31.11 -9.47 3.91
C PRO A 176 32.47 -9.54 4.59
N LEU A 177 32.47 -9.68 5.92
CA LEU A 177 33.58 -10.32 6.62
C LEU A 177 33.62 -11.79 6.14
N LYS A 178 34.77 -12.27 5.65
CA LYS A 178 34.91 -13.62 5.07
C LYS A 178 34.31 -14.74 5.96
N SER A 179 34.42 -14.60 7.28
CA SER A 179 33.92 -15.58 8.29
C SER A 179 32.38 -15.59 8.48
N ARG A 180 31.63 -14.59 7.95
CA ARG A 180 30.17 -14.47 8.16
C ARG A 180 29.39 -14.38 6.85
N LEU A 181 29.92 -14.90 5.77
CA LEU A 181 29.26 -14.81 4.45
C LEU A 181 27.91 -15.54 4.45
N TRP A 182 27.90 -16.82 4.81
CA TRP A 182 26.70 -17.66 4.73
C TRP A 182 25.54 -17.25 5.64
N PRO A 183 25.73 -16.95 6.94
CA PRO A 183 24.62 -16.48 7.76
C PRO A 183 23.96 -15.20 7.21
N ARG A 184 24.76 -14.34 6.59
CA ARG A 184 24.26 -13.12 5.97
C ARG A 184 23.50 -13.39 4.67
N GLU A 185 24.01 -14.26 3.80
CA GLU A 185 23.32 -14.67 2.57
C GLU A 185 21.98 -15.33 2.89
N LEU A 186 21.95 -16.21 3.92
CA LEU A 186 20.71 -16.82 4.40
C LEU A 186 19.71 -15.79 4.96
N ALA A 187 20.19 -14.81 5.73
CA ALA A 187 19.32 -13.74 6.25
C ALA A 187 18.77 -12.86 5.11
N ALA A 188 19.61 -12.52 4.13
CA ALA A 188 19.16 -11.79 2.94
C ALA A 188 18.14 -12.59 2.13
N TYR A 189 18.40 -13.89 1.94
CA TYR A 189 17.47 -14.81 1.29
C TYR A 189 16.13 -14.88 2.02
N ALA A 190 16.15 -15.10 3.34
CA ALA A 190 14.92 -15.20 4.13
C ALA A 190 14.06 -13.92 4.03
N LEU A 191 14.69 -12.74 4.06
CA LEU A 191 13.98 -11.46 3.91
C LEU A 191 13.45 -11.23 2.50
N ALA A 192 14.20 -11.62 1.46
CA ALA A 192 13.74 -11.55 0.08
C ALA A 192 12.61 -12.57 -0.18
N ALA A 193 12.73 -13.80 0.35
CA ALA A 193 11.70 -14.82 0.27
C ALA A 193 10.42 -14.40 1.02
N ALA A 194 10.55 -13.84 2.22
CA ALA A 194 9.42 -13.29 2.96
C ALA A 194 8.73 -12.17 2.15
N SER A 195 9.51 -11.27 1.54
CA SER A 195 8.96 -10.22 0.68
C SER A 195 8.18 -10.81 -0.51
N PHE A 196 8.72 -11.81 -1.18
CA PHE A 196 8.05 -12.49 -2.30
C PHE A 196 6.78 -13.22 -1.87
N LEU A 197 6.83 -13.91 -0.71
CA LEU A 197 5.67 -14.63 -0.15
C LEU A 197 4.64 -13.69 0.50
N LEU A 198 4.95 -12.42 0.71
CA LEU A 198 3.99 -11.37 1.03
C LEU A 198 3.36 -10.79 -0.23
N ARG A 199 4.18 -10.53 -1.25
CA ARG A 199 3.77 -10.00 -2.56
C ARG A 199 4.73 -10.46 -3.65
N THR A 200 4.22 -10.91 -4.78
CA THR A 200 5.04 -11.34 -5.93
C THR A 200 5.99 -10.24 -6.43
N ALA A 201 5.70 -8.96 -6.14
CA ALA A 201 6.60 -7.82 -6.38
C ALA A 201 7.96 -7.96 -5.67
N GLY A 202 8.08 -8.81 -4.64
CA GLY A 202 9.36 -9.19 -4.02
C GLY A 202 10.37 -9.82 -4.97
N LEU A 203 9.94 -10.23 -6.16
CA LEU A 203 10.83 -10.63 -7.26
C LEU A 203 11.90 -9.56 -7.55
N ALA A 204 11.58 -8.28 -7.41
CA ALA A 204 12.54 -7.18 -7.60
C ALA A 204 13.75 -7.27 -6.64
N LEU A 205 13.54 -7.77 -5.40
CA LEU A 205 14.62 -7.96 -4.43
C LEU A 205 15.54 -9.11 -4.84
N PHE A 206 14.99 -10.21 -5.32
CA PHE A 206 15.78 -11.32 -5.84
C PHE A 206 16.61 -10.90 -7.05
N VAL A 207 16.00 -10.18 -7.99
CA VAL A 207 16.69 -9.61 -9.15
C VAL A 207 17.83 -8.71 -8.69
N ALA A 208 17.57 -7.79 -7.76
CA ALA A 208 18.61 -6.89 -7.24
C ALA A 208 19.75 -7.66 -6.54
N TRP A 209 19.41 -8.73 -5.81
CA TRP A 209 20.39 -9.57 -5.09
C TRP A 209 21.33 -10.32 -6.03
N VAL A 210 20.78 -10.88 -7.11
CA VAL A 210 21.54 -11.59 -8.14
C VAL A 210 22.40 -10.60 -8.92
N PHE A 211 21.80 -9.49 -9.39
CA PHE A 211 22.52 -8.50 -10.21
C PHE A 211 23.61 -7.77 -9.43
N ASP A 212 23.45 -7.52 -8.12
CA ASP A 212 24.54 -6.97 -7.29
C ASP A 212 25.78 -7.88 -7.31
N ALA A 213 25.59 -9.21 -7.27
CA ALA A 213 26.70 -10.16 -7.36
C ALA A 213 27.30 -10.20 -8.78
N LEU A 214 26.48 -10.12 -9.83
CA LEU A 214 26.93 -10.08 -11.22
C LEU A 214 27.78 -8.83 -11.50
N ILE A 215 27.33 -7.66 -11.13
CA ILE A 215 28.04 -6.39 -11.31
C ILE A 215 29.38 -6.41 -10.56
N ARG A 216 29.43 -7.05 -9.39
CA ARG A 216 30.66 -7.26 -8.62
C ARG A 216 31.52 -8.41 -9.16
N ARG A 217 31.18 -8.99 -10.32
CA ARG A 217 31.87 -10.10 -10.99
C ARG A 217 32.00 -11.37 -10.12
N ARG A 218 31.04 -11.59 -9.19
CA ARG A 218 30.99 -12.78 -8.31
C ARG A 218 30.04 -13.84 -8.87
N TRP A 219 30.37 -14.40 -10.03
CA TRP A 219 29.51 -15.28 -10.82
C TRP A 219 28.98 -16.49 -10.06
N ARG A 220 29.86 -17.16 -9.27
CA ARG A 220 29.46 -18.32 -8.46
C ARG A 220 28.41 -17.93 -7.42
N LEU A 221 28.59 -16.78 -6.77
CA LEU A 221 27.61 -16.28 -5.79
C LEU A 221 26.29 -15.87 -6.47
N ALA A 222 26.37 -15.28 -7.65
CA ALA A 222 25.17 -14.92 -8.44
C ALA A 222 24.36 -16.17 -8.83
N LEU A 223 25.01 -17.25 -9.25
CA LEU A 223 24.36 -18.52 -9.55
C LEU A 223 23.69 -19.14 -8.32
N VAL A 224 24.38 -19.15 -7.16
CA VAL A 224 23.79 -19.64 -5.90
C VAL A 224 22.57 -18.80 -5.52
N ARG A 225 22.67 -17.46 -5.57
CA ARG A 225 21.54 -16.55 -5.28
C ARG A 225 20.37 -16.78 -6.26
N ALA A 226 20.65 -16.97 -7.54
CA ALA A 226 19.64 -17.27 -8.56
C ALA A 226 18.95 -18.62 -8.28
N ALA A 227 19.72 -19.65 -7.94
CA ALA A 227 19.15 -20.95 -7.59
C ALA A 227 18.26 -20.87 -6.34
N MET A 228 18.72 -20.16 -5.29
CA MET A 228 17.92 -19.95 -4.08
C MET A 228 16.62 -19.19 -4.37
N ALA A 229 16.69 -18.12 -5.19
CA ALA A 229 15.52 -17.36 -5.61
C ALA A 229 14.54 -18.22 -6.41
N PHE A 230 15.08 -19.02 -7.35
CA PHE A 230 14.29 -19.93 -8.19
C PHE A 230 13.46 -20.92 -7.36
N VAL A 231 14.02 -21.48 -6.28
CA VAL A 231 13.30 -22.45 -5.42
C VAL A 231 12.01 -21.84 -4.89
N VAL A 232 12.03 -20.65 -4.30
CA VAL A 232 10.83 -20.02 -3.72
C VAL A 232 9.82 -19.64 -4.79
N VAL A 233 10.31 -19.09 -5.91
CA VAL A 233 9.46 -18.71 -7.04
C VAL A 233 8.82 -19.95 -7.65
N ALA A 234 9.59 -21.02 -7.88
CA ALA A 234 9.11 -22.27 -8.45
C ALA A 234 8.09 -22.98 -7.56
N LEU A 235 8.29 -22.97 -6.23
CA LEU A 235 7.33 -23.55 -5.29
C LEU A 235 5.98 -22.82 -5.35
N TRP A 236 5.98 -21.48 -5.38
CA TRP A 236 4.74 -20.71 -5.49
C TRP A 236 4.08 -20.88 -6.84
N GLN A 237 4.83 -20.78 -7.94
CA GLN A 237 4.29 -20.97 -9.28
C GLN A 237 3.80 -22.41 -9.50
N GLY A 238 4.52 -23.39 -8.97
CA GLY A 238 4.10 -24.79 -9.00
C GLY A 238 2.78 -25.03 -8.23
N TYR A 239 2.59 -24.35 -7.08
CA TYR A 239 1.31 -24.37 -6.40
C TYR A 239 0.20 -23.75 -7.26
N VAL A 240 0.43 -22.56 -7.84
CA VAL A 240 -0.54 -21.87 -8.71
C VAL A 240 -0.93 -22.77 -9.89
N GLU A 241 0.05 -23.40 -10.55
CA GLU A 241 -0.21 -24.26 -11.70
C GLU A 241 -0.95 -25.55 -11.30
N ARG A 242 -0.60 -26.13 -10.15
CA ARG A 242 -1.33 -27.29 -9.60
C ARG A 242 -2.81 -26.95 -9.34
N VAL A 243 -3.11 -25.77 -8.82
CA VAL A 243 -4.49 -25.33 -8.61
C VAL A 243 -5.19 -25.12 -9.95
N ARG A 244 -4.56 -24.46 -10.92
CA ARG A 244 -5.13 -24.18 -12.24
C ARG A 244 -5.45 -25.42 -13.05
N THR A 245 -4.69 -26.49 -12.85
CA THR A 245 -4.90 -27.79 -13.53
C THR A 245 -5.80 -28.73 -12.73
N SER A 246 -6.25 -28.32 -11.55
CA SER A 246 -7.16 -29.17 -10.73
C SER A 246 -8.55 -29.26 -11.32
N ASN A 247 -9.23 -30.37 -11.04
CA ASN A 247 -10.63 -30.58 -11.47
C ASN A 247 -11.58 -29.51 -10.91
N GLU A 248 -11.32 -29.01 -9.67
CA GLU A 248 -12.07 -27.93 -9.03
C GLU A 248 -11.94 -26.60 -9.80
N TYR A 249 -10.76 -26.32 -10.35
CA TYR A 249 -10.55 -25.10 -11.12
C TYR A 249 -11.22 -25.17 -12.50
N LEU A 250 -11.17 -26.34 -13.13
CA LEU A 250 -11.74 -26.58 -14.46
C LEU A 250 -13.26 -26.70 -14.43
N HIS A 251 -13.82 -27.14 -13.28
CA HIS A 251 -15.26 -27.29 -13.04
C HIS A 251 -15.67 -26.49 -11.79
N PRO A 252 -15.72 -25.15 -11.90
CA PRO A 252 -16.00 -24.27 -10.76
C PRO A 252 -17.45 -24.41 -10.27
N ALA A 253 -17.73 -23.96 -9.05
CA ALA A 253 -19.06 -24.05 -8.44
C ALA A 253 -20.14 -23.25 -9.21
N TYR A 254 -19.74 -22.25 -9.98
CA TYR A 254 -20.61 -21.49 -10.88
C TYR A 254 -19.82 -20.99 -12.09
N GLU A 255 -20.50 -20.80 -13.23
CA GLU A 255 -19.94 -20.59 -14.56
C GLU A 255 -18.82 -19.53 -14.63
N TYR A 256 -19.01 -18.39 -13.97
CA TYR A 256 -18.04 -17.28 -14.04
C TYR A 256 -17.09 -17.17 -12.85
N GLN A 257 -17.07 -18.16 -11.92
CA GLN A 257 -16.20 -18.12 -10.73
C GLN A 257 -14.70 -17.99 -11.07
N ARG A 258 -14.29 -18.56 -12.20
CA ARG A 258 -12.90 -18.51 -12.70
C ARG A 258 -12.74 -17.60 -13.94
N ALA A 259 -13.70 -16.70 -14.17
CA ALA A 259 -13.54 -15.69 -15.21
C ALA A 259 -12.34 -14.77 -14.91
N PRO A 260 -11.59 -14.32 -15.93
CA PRO A 260 -10.37 -13.49 -15.71
C PRO A 260 -10.59 -12.20 -14.93
N TYR A 261 -11.81 -11.69 -14.85
CA TYR A 261 -12.17 -10.51 -14.05
C TYR A 261 -12.50 -10.82 -12.58
N GLN A 262 -12.61 -12.08 -12.21
CA GLN A 262 -12.80 -12.51 -10.82
C GLN A 262 -11.44 -12.50 -10.09
N PHE A 263 -10.96 -11.29 -9.75
CA PHE A 263 -9.56 -11.06 -9.34
C PHE A 263 -9.13 -11.82 -8.09
N TYR A 264 -10.02 -12.28 -7.25
CA TYR A 264 -9.65 -13.09 -6.08
C TYR A 264 -9.51 -14.57 -6.40
N ASN A 265 -10.17 -15.03 -7.48
CA ASN A 265 -10.36 -16.44 -7.82
C ASN A 265 -9.44 -16.95 -8.94
N VAL A 266 -8.71 -16.06 -9.59
CA VAL A 266 -7.79 -16.37 -10.69
C VAL A 266 -6.38 -15.91 -10.39
N SER A 267 -5.40 -16.31 -11.20
CA SER A 267 -4.02 -15.88 -11.02
C SER A 267 -3.83 -14.39 -11.39
N TYR A 268 -2.84 -13.76 -10.78
CA TYR A 268 -2.47 -12.39 -11.13
C TYR A 268 -2.16 -12.20 -12.63
N ALA A 269 -1.58 -13.22 -13.26
CA ALA A 269 -1.28 -13.21 -14.69
C ALA A 269 -2.55 -13.15 -15.55
N GLU A 270 -3.63 -13.81 -15.15
CA GLU A 270 -4.91 -13.77 -15.85
C GLU A 270 -5.56 -12.39 -15.77
N ASN A 271 -5.49 -11.73 -14.62
CA ASN A 271 -5.98 -10.35 -14.49
C ASN A 271 -5.17 -9.37 -15.35
N VAL A 272 -3.83 -9.44 -15.30
CA VAL A 272 -2.94 -8.53 -16.04
C VAL A 272 -3.09 -8.72 -17.56
N ALA A 273 -3.49 -9.90 -18.01
CA ALA A 273 -3.76 -10.20 -19.41
C ALA A 273 -4.98 -9.46 -19.97
N LEU A 274 -5.89 -8.96 -19.13
CA LEU A 274 -7.01 -8.13 -19.59
C LEU A 274 -6.54 -6.72 -19.98
N THR A 275 -7.24 -6.10 -20.92
CA THR A 275 -7.03 -4.69 -21.28
C THR A 275 -7.33 -3.79 -20.08
N ASP A 276 -8.46 -4.01 -19.42
CA ASP A 276 -8.87 -3.42 -18.15
C ASP A 276 -9.64 -4.48 -17.36
N PRO A 277 -9.15 -4.92 -16.19
CA PRO A 277 -9.84 -5.93 -15.38
C PRO A 277 -11.21 -5.49 -14.84
N PHE A 278 -11.49 -4.18 -14.79
CA PHE A 278 -12.80 -3.66 -14.40
C PHE A 278 -13.73 -3.43 -15.59
N ARG A 279 -13.24 -3.69 -16.81
CA ARG A 279 -13.97 -3.62 -18.09
C ARG A 279 -13.61 -4.82 -18.96
N PRO A 280 -14.00 -6.03 -18.52
CA PRO A 280 -13.62 -7.26 -19.23
C PRO A 280 -14.13 -7.34 -20.67
N GLU A 281 -15.17 -6.58 -21.01
CA GLU A 281 -15.69 -6.42 -22.38
C GLU A 281 -14.65 -5.87 -23.36
N LEU A 282 -13.62 -5.18 -22.88
CA LEU A 282 -12.49 -4.72 -23.70
C LEU A 282 -11.55 -5.87 -24.11
N GLY A 283 -11.77 -7.06 -23.58
CA GLY A 283 -11.08 -8.30 -23.91
C GLY A 283 -9.62 -8.34 -23.43
N ARG A 284 -8.91 -9.39 -23.87
CA ARG A 284 -7.49 -9.56 -23.56
C ARG A 284 -6.64 -8.52 -24.29
N ALA A 285 -5.60 -8.05 -23.61
CA ALA A 285 -4.66 -7.12 -24.17
C ALA A 285 -3.76 -7.82 -25.22
N SER A 286 -3.73 -7.32 -26.44
CA SER A 286 -2.76 -7.72 -27.44
C SER A 286 -1.34 -7.29 -27.01
N ILE A 287 -0.30 -7.88 -27.60
CA ILE A 287 1.09 -7.48 -27.36
C ILE A 287 1.28 -5.97 -27.57
N LYS A 288 0.67 -5.39 -28.63
CA LYS A 288 0.70 -3.94 -28.89
C LYS A 288 0.09 -3.15 -27.73
N LYS A 289 -1.06 -3.59 -27.18
CA LYS A 289 -1.70 -2.94 -26.01
C LYS A 289 -0.86 -3.09 -24.75
N LEU A 290 -0.19 -4.24 -24.53
CA LEU A 290 0.71 -4.45 -23.39
C LEU A 290 1.93 -3.53 -23.46
N VAL A 291 2.56 -3.41 -24.64
CA VAL A 291 3.69 -2.48 -24.87
C VAL A 291 3.22 -1.03 -24.70
N GLY A 292 2.07 -0.68 -25.24
CA GLY A 292 1.46 0.65 -25.06
C GLY A 292 1.19 0.97 -23.60
N ARG A 293 0.64 0.02 -22.82
CA ARG A 293 0.44 0.13 -21.36
C ARG A 293 1.76 0.39 -20.65
N LEU A 294 2.79 -0.40 -20.95
CA LEU A 294 4.12 -0.23 -20.37
C LEU A 294 4.69 1.16 -20.66
N ALA A 295 4.59 1.62 -21.90
CA ALA A 295 5.08 2.94 -22.30
C ALA A 295 4.29 4.06 -21.58
N THR A 296 2.96 4.01 -21.57
CA THR A 296 2.12 5.00 -20.88
C THR A 296 2.40 5.04 -19.38
N ASN A 297 2.50 3.87 -18.74
CA ASN A 297 2.81 3.76 -17.32
C ASN A 297 4.23 4.28 -17.01
N LEU A 298 5.20 3.99 -17.87
CA LEU A 298 6.56 4.52 -17.73
C LEU A 298 6.61 6.04 -17.84
N CYS A 299 5.84 6.64 -18.75
CA CYS A 299 5.74 8.10 -18.89
C CYS A 299 5.08 8.76 -17.65
N SER A 300 4.15 8.08 -16.99
CA SER A 300 3.50 8.59 -15.77
C SER A 300 4.35 8.38 -14.50
N MET A 301 5.37 7.50 -14.56
CA MET A 301 6.16 7.10 -13.41
C MET A 301 6.92 8.26 -12.73
N PRO A 302 7.51 9.25 -13.44
CA PRO A 302 8.17 10.37 -12.79
C PRO A 302 7.27 11.18 -11.85
N ALA A 303 6.00 11.39 -12.26
CA ALA A 303 5.01 12.03 -11.41
C ALA A 303 4.65 11.15 -10.20
N ALA A 304 4.37 9.85 -10.43
CA ALA A 304 4.06 8.92 -9.36
C ALA A 304 5.19 8.79 -8.32
N VAL A 305 6.45 8.77 -8.76
CA VAL A 305 7.63 8.78 -7.86
C VAL A 305 7.73 10.08 -7.08
N GLY A 306 7.46 11.22 -7.73
CA GLY A 306 7.43 12.52 -7.07
C GLY A 306 6.33 12.61 -6.01
N GLU A 307 5.13 12.08 -6.30
CA GLU A 307 4.05 11.96 -5.33
C GLU A 307 4.41 11.05 -4.16
N ALA A 308 5.05 9.91 -4.41
CA ALA A 308 5.47 8.99 -3.35
C ALA A 308 6.51 9.59 -2.41
N LEU A 309 7.31 10.56 -2.87
CA LEU A 309 8.27 11.29 -2.05
C LEU A 309 7.63 12.50 -1.34
N SER A 310 6.67 13.15 -1.97
CA SER A 310 6.03 14.36 -1.46
C SER A 310 4.61 14.07 -0.91
N THR A 311 3.62 14.22 -1.76
CA THR A 311 2.21 13.89 -1.49
C THR A 311 1.45 13.84 -2.81
N LYS A 312 0.25 13.26 -2.80
CA LYS A 312 -0.61 13.20 -4.00
C LYS A 312 -0.96 14.59 -4.51
N ASP A 313 -1.14 14.72 -5.83
CA ASP A 313 -1.49 15.97 -6.51
C ASP A 313 -2.73 16.65 -5.91
N GLY A 314 -3.75 15.90 -5.54
CA GLY A 314 -4.96 16.43 -4.90
C GLY A 314 -4.69 17.20 -3.60
N TYR A 315 -3.70 16.80 -2.79
CA TYR A 315 -3.33 17.55 -1.59
C TYR A 315 -2.54 18.83 -1.91
N TRP A 316 -1.75 18.82 -3.00
CA TRP A 316 -1.10 20.00 -3.52
C TRP A 316 -2.12 21.01 -4.03
N ARG A 317 -3.14 20.57 -4.80
CA ARG A 317 -4.25 21.40 -5.28
C ARG A 317 -5.05 22.00 -4.14
N GLU A 318 -5.35 21.21 -3.11
CA GLU A 318 -6.04 21.68 -1.90
C GLU A 318 -5.22 22.73 -1.15
N ALA A 319 -3.89 22.54 -1.04
CA ALA A 319 -3.01 23.53 -0.43
C ALA A 319 -2.99 24.84 -1.23
N LEU A 320 -2.93 24.76 -2.56
CA LEU A 320 -2.97 25.91 -3.45
C LEU A 320 -4.29 26.68 -3.32
N ARG A 321 -5.43 26.01 -3.40
CA ARG A 321 -6.75 26.63 -3.23
C ARG A 321 -6.87 27.40 -1.92
N ARG A 322 -6.39 26.82 -0.82
CA ARG A 322 -6.42 27.48 0.48
C ARG A 322 -5.50 28.69 0.54
N PHE A 323 -4.35 28.64 -0.12
CA PHE A 323 -3.47 29.78 -0.26
C PHE A 323 -4.20 30.92 -0.98
N GLU A 324 -4.85 30.65 -2.11
CA GLU A 324 -5.64 31.62 -2.87
C GLU A 324 -6.79 32.19 -2.05
N GLU A 325 -7.55 31.33 -1.33
CA GLU A 325 -8.65 31.76 -0.44
C GLU A 325 -8.14 32.66 0.70
N THR A 326 -6.98 32.34 1.28
CA THR A 326 -6.37 33.16 2.33
C THR A 326 -5.93 34.51 1.78
N PHE A 327 -5.38 34.51 0.57
CA PHE A 327 -4.94 35.74 -0.09
C PHE A 327 -6.13 36.65 -0.44
N ARG A 328 -7.25 36.09 -0.90
CA ARG A 328 -8.49 36.82 -1.16
C ARG A 328 -9.15 37.42 0.08
N ARG A 329 -8.85 36.89 1.27
CA ARG A 329 -9.38 37.40 2.55
C ARG A 329 -8.53 38.52 3.18
N LEU A 330 -7.34 38.79 2.65
CA LEU A 330 -6.54 39.92 3.11
C LEU A 330 -7.25 41.22 2.71
N PRO A 331 -7.28 42.25 3.60
CA PRO A 331 -7.94 43.51 3.29
C PRO A 331 -7.34 44.11 2.03
N PRO A 332 -8.13 44.72 1.17
CA PRO A 332 -7.66 45.32 -0.08
C PRO A 332 -6.74 46.51 0.21
N GLY A 333 -5.46 46.24 0.30
CA GLY A 333 -4.37 47.23 0.37
C GLY A 333 -3.72 47.36 -1.01
N GLY A 334 -4.40 47.99 -1.93
CA GLY A 334 -3.76 48.71 -3.03
C GLY A 334 -3.27 47.92 -4.25
N SER A 335 -3.63 46.67 -4.50
CA SER A 335 -3.46 46.08 -5.84
C SER A 335 -4.51 45.04 -6.13
N ASP A 336 -5.26 45.25 -7.21
CA ASP A 336 -6.22 44.27 -7.78
C ASP A 336 -5.54 43.04 -8.42
N PHE A 337 -4.28 42.78 -8.10
CA PHE A 337 -3.53 41.68 -8.66
C PHE A 337 -3.76 40.41 -7.85
N ILE A 338 -4.83 39.68 -8.17
CA ILE A 338 -5.00 38.28 -7.76
C ILE A 338 -4.19 37.44 -8.74
N PRO A 339 -3.07 36.82 -8.34
CA PRO A 339 -2.33 35.96 -9.23
C PRO A 339 -3.23 34.77 -9.61
N ILE A 340 -3.62 34.68 -10.88
CA ILE A 340 -4.23 33.48 -11.43
C ILE A 340 -3.12 32.41 -11.49
N ILE A 341 -3.08 31.55 -10.50
CA ILE A 341 -2.08 30.48 -10.45
C ILE A 341 -2.61 29.30 -11.27
N PRO A 342 -1.95 28.91 -12.38
CA PRO A 342 -2.38 27.77 -13.16
C PRO A 342 -2.45 26.50 -12.32
N GLU A 343 -3.53 25.73 -12.37
CA GLU A 343 -3.69 24.50 -11.60
C GLU A 343 -2.53 23.50 -11.82
N ASN A 344 -1.94 23.51 -13.01
CA ASN A 344 -0.82 22.62 -13.36
C ASN A 344 0.50 22.97 -12.63
N ILE A 345 0.58 24.12 -11.94
CA ILE A 345 1.78 24.51 -11.19
C ILE A 345 2.11 23.47 -10.09
N VAL A 346 1.10 22.73 -9.59
CA VAL A 346 1.30 21.66 -8.61
C VAL A 346 2.15 20.49 -9.14
N LEU A 347 2.27 20.37 -10.46
CA LEU A 347 3.14 19.35 -11.07
C LEU A 347 4.62 19.71 -10.92
N VAL A 348 4.96 20.99 -10.80
CA VAL A 348 6.35 21.45 -10.65
C VAL A 348 7.03 20.85 -9.41
N PRO A 349 6.47 20.98 -8.19
CA PRO A 349 7.03 20.31 -7.01
C PRO A 349 7.09 18.78 -7.16
N ILE A 350 6.07 18.17 -7.74
CA ILE A 350 6.02 16.71 -7.93
C ILE A 350 7.18 16.25 -8.82
N TYR A 351 7.36 16.86 -9.99
CA TYR A 351 8.48 16.53 -10.89
C TYR A 351 9.84 16.88 -10.28
N ALA A 352 9.95 17.98 -9.53
CA ALA A 352 11.18 18.33 -8.83
C ALA A 352 11.60 17.22 -7.85
N PHE A 353 10.67 16.67 -7.08
CA PHE A 353 10.95 15.54 -6.21
C PHE A 353 11.33 14.28 -7.00
N GLY A 354 10.66 13.98 -8.11
CA GLY A 354 11.02 12.89 -9.01
C GLY A 354 12.47 13.02 -9.51
N MET A 355 12.88 14.21 -9.94
CA MET A 355 14.24 14.50 -10.38
C MET A 355 15.28 14.34 -9.26
N LEU A 356 14.94 14.71 -8.02
CA LEU A 356 15.81 14.47 -6.87
C LEU A 356 16.04 12.97 -6.63
N VAL A 357 15.00 12.13 -6.82
CA VAL A 357 15.16 10.67 -6.74
C VAL A 357 16.13 10.18 -7.81
N VAL A 358 15.96 10.60 -9.06
CA VAL A 358 16.88 10.23 -10.16
C VAL A 358 18.32 10.65 -9.84
N ALA A 359 18.53 11.88 -9.40
CA ALA A 359 19.86 12.37 -8.99
C ALA A 359 20.46 11.52 -7.86
N GLY A 360 19.64 11.09 -6.91
CA GLY A 360 20.05 10.21 -5.81
C GLY A 360 20.41 8.80 -6.28
N LEU A 361 19.64 8.21 -7.20
CA LEU A 361 19.95 6.91 -7.80
C LEU A 361 21.29 6.96 -8.56
N ILE A 362 21.53 8.02 -9.34
CA ILE A 362 22.82 8.26 -9.99
C ILE A 362 23.94 8.38 -8.95
N ALA A 363 23.69 9.07 -7.83
CA ALA A 363 24.67 9.21 -6.75
C ALA A 363 24.98 7.87 -6.07
N PHE A 364 24.01 6.96 -5.93
CA PHE A 364 24.25 5.59 -5.47
C PHE A 364 25.15 4.81 -6.41
N VAL A 365 24.84 4.82 -7.72
CA VAL A 365 25.63 4.16 -8.76
C VAL A 365 27.08 4.67 -8.75
N ARG A 366 27.29 5.99 -8.71
CA ARG A 366 28.63 6.60 -8.65
C ARG A 366 29.41 6.24 -7.38
N ARG A 367 28.73 5.82 -6.31
CA ARG A 367 29.36 5.29 -5.09
C ARG A 367 29.57 3.77 -5.11
N GLY A 368 29.32 3.10 -6.22
CA GLY A 368 29.40 1.65 -6.36
C GLY A 368 28.28 0.89 -5.64
N ASN A 369 27.23 1.58 -5.20
CA ASN A 369 26.07 0.93 -4.59
C ASN A 369 24.97 0.73 -5.65
N TRP A 370 24.93 -0.46 -6.22
CA TRP A 370 23.98 -0.83 -7.25
C TRP A 370 22.69 -1.43 -6.69
N LEU A 371 22.73 -1.96 -5.45
CA LEU A 371 21.61 -2.70 -4.87
C LEU A 371 20.33 -1.85 -4.80
N ILE A 372 20.41 -0.63 -4.24
CA ILE A 372 19.25 0.24 -4.09
C ILE A 372 18.67 0.69 -5.44
N PRO A 373 19.49 1.18 -6.40
CA PRO A 373 19.00 1.49 -7.75
C PRO A 373 18.27 0.32 -8.41
N ILE A 374 18.79 -0.91 -8.32
CA ILE A 374 18.16 -2.07 -8.96
C ILE A 374 16.84 -2.44 -8.25
N ILE A 375 16.78 -2.36 -6.91
CA ILE A 375 15.52 -2.54 -6.18
C ILE A 375 14.47 -1.54 -6.67
N VAL A 376 14.82 -0.26 -6.73
CA VAL A 376 13.89 0.79 -7.19
C VAL A 376 13.48 0.55 -8.64
N LEU A 377 14.42 0.44 -9.56
CA LEU A 377 14.12 0.28 -10.99
C LEU A 377 13.37 -1.02 -11.28
N GLY A 378 13.74 -2.13 -10.63
CA GLY A 378 13.04 -3.41 -10.76
C GLY A 378 11.59 -3.32 -10.25
N SER A 379 11.38 -2.64 -9.11
CA SER A 379 10.03 -2.42 -8.58
C SER A 379 9.20 -1.52 -9.50
N LEU A 380 9.78 -0.42 -10.00
CA LEU A 380 9.11 0.47 -10.95
C LEU A 380 8.76 -0.28 -12.25
N GLY A 381 9.67 -1.11 -12.76
CA GLY A 381 9.42 -1.94 -13.93
C GLY A 381 8.23 -2.88 -13.75
N LEU A 382 8.14 -3.56 -12.60
CA LEU A 382 7.01 -4.43 -12.27
C LEU A 382 5.70 -3.64 -12.15
N ILE A 383 5.72 -2.45 -11.50
CA ILE A 383 4.55 -1.59 -11.38
C ILE A 383 4.06 -1.14 -12.76
N CYS A 384 4.96 -0.82 -13.69
CA CYS A 384 4.60 -0.39 -15.03
C CYS A 384 3.87 -1.47 -15.86
N THR A 385 3.96 -2.75 -15.50
CA THR A 385 3.24 -3.83 -16.19
C THR A 385 1.77 -3.90 -15.79
N THR A 386 1.36 -3.27 -14.68
CA THR A 386 0.01 -3.41 -14.13
C THR A 386 -1.03 -2.61 -14.91
N PRO A 387 -2.28 -3.10 -15.01
CA PRO A 387 -3.37 -2.39 -15.68
C PRO A 387 -4.06 -1.34 -14.76
N TRP A 388 -3.50 -1.05 -13.58
CA TRP A 388 -4.11 -0.18 -12.57
C TRP A 388 -3.25 1.05 -12.27
N PRO A 389 -3.15 2.06 -13.15
CA PRO A 389 -2.33 3.26 -12.90
C PRO A 389 -2.82 4.04 -11.66
N GLY A 390 -4.11 4.02 -11.35
CA GLY A 390 -4.66 4.63 -10.14
C GLY A 390 -4.15 4.01 -8.82
N GLN A 391 -3.55 2.81 -8.87
CA GLN A 391 -2.97 2.13 -7.71
C GLN A 391 -1.45 2.38 -7.53
N PHE A 392 -0.80 3.15 -8.39
CA PHE A 392 0.66 3.36 -8.33
C PHE A 392 1.11 3.92 -6.99
N SER A 393 0.38 4.88 -6.42
CA SER A 393 0.70 5.44 -5.11
C SER A 393 0.67 4.38 -3.99
N ARG A 394 -0.22 3.39 -4.07
CA ARG A 394 -0.26 2.22 -3.18
C ARG A 394 0.96 1.33 -3.39
N TYR A 395 1.25 0.94 -4.63
CA TYR A 395 2.37 0.04 -4.93
C TYR A 395 3.72 0.65 -4.59
N LEU A 396 3.89 1.96 -4.81
CA LEU A 396 5.10 2.69 -4.48
C LEU A 396 5.34 2.83 -2.97
N THR A 397 4.31 2.69 -2.12
CA THR A 397 4.45 2.72 -0.67
C THR A 397 5.46 1.68 -0.17
N SER A 398 5.50 0.51 -0.80
CA SER A 398 6.42 -0.58 -0.45
C SER A 398 7.90 -0.22 -0.66
N VAL A 399 8.19 0.66 -1.62
CA VAL A 399 9.54 1.12 -1.96
C VAL A 399 9.80 2.58 -1.58
N ALA A 400 8.82 3.24 -0.99
CA ALA A 400 8.92 4.64 -0.56
C ALA A 400 10.18 4.95 0.28
N PRO A 401 10.64 4.08 1.23
CA PRO A 401 11.89 4.33 1.95
C PRO A 401 13.11 4.48 1.04
N PHE A 402 13.20 3.69 -0.01
CA PHE A 402 14.31 3.77 -0.97
C PHE A 402 14.21 5.05 -1.82
N LEU A 403 12.98 5.46 -2.17
CA LEU A 403 12.74 6.71 -2.89
C LEU A 403 13.07 7.92 -2.04
N THR A 404 12.65 7.95 -0.76
CA THR A 404 12.94 9.09 0.14
C THR A 404 14.42 9.20 0.46
N ILE A 405 15.12 8.08 0.69
CA ILE A 405 16.57 8.07 0.90
C ILE A 405 17.29 8.55 -0.37
N SER A 406 16.86 8.09 -1.56
CA SER A 406 17.41 8.54 -2.84
C SER A 406 17.17 10.02 -3.06
N GLY A 407 15.94 10.52 -2.83
CA GLY A 407 15.59 11.93 -2.96
C GLY A 407 16.43 12.83 -2.05
N MET A 408 16.60 12.45 -0.77
CA MET A 408 17.44 13.18 0.17
C MET A 408 18.93 13.14 -0.18
N LEU A 409 19.40 12.04 -0.78
CA LEU A 409 20.75 11.94 -1.30
C LEU A 409 20.95 12.85 -2.51
N GLY A 410 19.98 12.85 -3.44
CA GLY A 410 19.94 13.77 -4.59
C GLY A 410 19.94 15.23 -4.15
N TRP A 411 19.06 15.58 -3.20
CA TRP A 411 19.05 16.89 -2.55
C TRP A 411 20.44 17.30 -2.02
N SER A 412 21.07 16.40 -1.25
CA SER A 412 22.39 16.67 -0.67
C SER A 412 23.45 16.94 -1.74
N ARG A 413 23.37 16.23 -2.88
CA ARG A 413 24.28 16.41 -4.02
C ARG A 413 24.02 17.72 -4.76
N CYS A 414 22.77 18.00 -5.10
CA CYS A 414 22.39 19.26 -5.73
C CYS A 414 22.83 20.46 -4.87
N SER A 415 22.54 20.42 -3.56
CA SER A 415 22.95 21.47 -2.62
C SER A 415 24.47 21.61 -2.50
N SER A 416 25.25 20.52 -2.65
CA SER A 416 26.72 20.62 -2.63
C SER A 416 27.28 21.25 -3.90
N VAL A 417 26.72 20.90 -5.06
CA VAL A 417 27.10 21.48 -6.36
C VAL A 417 26.76 22.98 -6.38
N LEU A 418 25.54 23.35 -5.95
CA LEU A 418 25.12 24.77 -5.88
C LEU A 418 26.00 25.59 -4.96
N ARG A 419 26.43 25.04 -3.80
CA ARG A 419 27.38 25.70 -2.92
C ARG A 419 28.77 25.88 -3.53
N ALA A 420 29.25 24.87 -4.27
CA ALA A 420 30.50 24.97 -4.98
C ALA A 420 30.45 26.05 -6.09
N GLN A 421 29.34 26.17 -6.80
CA GLN A 421 29.11 27.22 -7.80
C GLN A 421 29.01 28.59 -7.18
N ASP A 422 28.40 28.73 -5.99
CA ASP A 422 28.38 30.00 -5.24
C ASP A 422 29.79 30.46 -4.86
N LEU A 423 30.64 29.53 -4.40
CA LEU A 423 32.06 29.82 -4.09
C LEU A 423 32.86 30.19 -5.34
N ILE A 424 32.68 29.48 -6.45
CA ILE A 424 33.35 29.80 -7.73
C ILE A 424 32.83 31.13 -8.26
N GLY A 425 31.52 31.40 -8.19
CA GLY A 425 30.92 32.67 -8.60
C GLY A 425 31.43 33.83 -7.79
N ALA A 426 31.65 33.65 -6.47
CA ALA A 426 32.27 34.66 -5.61
C ALA A 426 33.73 34.94 -5.99
N ALA A 427 34.49 33.86 -6.31
CA ALA A 427 35.89 33.98 -6.76
C ALA A 427 36.01 34.67 -8.13
N LEU A 428 35.08 34.41 -9.05
CA LEU A 428 35.05 34.96 -10.40
C LEU A 428 34.30 36.31 -10.50
N ARG A 429 33.87 36.91 -9.37
CA ARG A 429 33.00 38.11 -9.34
C ARG A 429 31.68 37.98 -10.11
N ALA A 430 31.24 36.76 -10.42
CA ALA A 430 29.99 36.48 -11.08
C ALA A 430 28.81 36.49 -10.07
N ARG A 431 28.47 37.66 -9.55
CA ARG A 431 27.40 37.86 -8.52
C ARG A 431 26.07 37.19 -8.86
N GLN A 432 25.70 37.14 -10.15
CA GLN A 432 24.43 36.60 -10.59
C GLN A 432 24.35 35.06 -10.42
N LEU A 433 25.44 34.32 -10.62
CA LEU A 433 25.48 32.85 -10.49
C LEU A 433 25.32 32.40 -9.02
N GLY A 434 25.97 33.11 -8.10
CA GLY A 434 25.87 32.83 -6.66
C GLY A 434 24.48 33.16 -6.08
N TRP A 435 23.85 34.24 -6.56
CA TRP A 435 22.49 34.59 -6.15
C TRP A 435 21.47 33.52 -6.61
N PHE A 436 21.52 33.08 -7.86
CA PHE A 436 20.64 32.04 -8.40
C PHE A 436 20.80 30.71 -7.66
N ALA A 437 22.04 30.31 -7.36
CA ALA A 437 22.31 29.09 -6.59
C ALA A 437 21.68 29.12 -5.19
N ARG A 438 21.78 30.28 -4.50
CA ARG A 438 21.14 30.50 -3.19
C ARG A 438 19.61 30.46 -3.29
N LEU A 439 19.03 31.14 -4.27
CA LEU A 439 17.59 31.15 -4.50
C LEU A 439 17.05 29.71 -4.69
N LEU A 440 17.74 28.92 -5.49
CA LEU A 440 17.36 27.52 -5.74
C LEU A 440 17.47 26.67 -4.46
N GLN A 441 18.51 26.87 -3.63
CA GLN A 441 18.65 26.19 -2.35
C GLN A 441 17.50 26.53 -1.39
N TRP A 442 17.15 27.81 -1.24
CA TRP A 442 16.04 28.25 -0.41
C TRP A 442 14.69 27.78 -0.95
N GLY A 443 14.50 27.80 -2.28
CA GLY A 443 13.32 27.28 -2.93
C GLY A 443 13.11 25.78 -2.66
N LEU A 444 14.16 24.99 -2.80
CA LEU A 444 14.13 23.57 -2.46
C LEU A 444 13.86 23.33 -0.96
N ALA A 445 14.47 24.12 -0.06
CA ALA A 445 14.24 24.01 1.38
C ALA A 445 12.79 24.38 1.75
N GLY A 446 12.25 25.44 1.15
CA GLY A 446 10.85 25.84 1.28
C GLY A 446 9.90 24.76 0.78
N LEU A 447 10.21 24.13 -0.37
CA LEU A 447 9.43 23.03 -0.93
C LEU A 447 9.40 21.83 0.03
N LEU A 448 10.52 21.46 0.63
CA LEU A 448 10.58 20.37 1.61
C LEU A 448 9.75 20.71 2.86
N ALA A 449 9.89 21.92 3.39
CA ALA A 449 9.12 22.37 4.56
C ALA A 449 7.62 22.39 4.28
N LEU A 450 7.20 22.87 3.09
CA LEU A 450 5.80 22.85 2.65
C LEU A 450 5.27 21.42 2.52
N THR A 451 6.06 20.50 1.98
CA THR A 451 5.71 19.08 1.90
C THR A 451 5.44 18.50 3.29
N PHE A 452 6.33 18.73 4.25
CA PHE A 452 6.10 18.29 5.63
C PHE A 452 4.84 18.91 6.24
N ALA A 453 4.60 20.19 6.03
CA ALA A 453 3.40 20.87 6.52
C ALA A 453 2.12 20.26 5.93
N ILE A 454 2.10 19.96 4.62
CA ILE A 454 0.96 19.31 3.95
C ILE A 454 0.76 17.89 4.50
N GLN A 455 1.82 17.09 4.65
CA GLN A 455 1.74 15.74 5.18
C GLN A 455 1.22 15.70 6.63
N VAL A 456 1.79 16.51 7.52
CA VAL A 456 1.37 16.64 8.92
C VAL A 456 -0.11 17.05 9.00
N ARG A 457 -0.50 18.06 8.22
CA ARG A 457 -1.89 18.52 8.17
C ARG A 457 -2.84 17.41 7.66
N THR A 458 -2.43 16.67 6.63
CA THR A 458 -3.21 15.58 6.06
C THR A 458 -3.43 14.49 7.10
N VAL A 459 -2.39 14.08 7.83
CA VAL A 459 -2.49 13.11 8.92
C VAL A 459 -3.41 13.61 10.03
N PHE A 460 -3.30 14.89 10.41
CA PHE A 460 -4.14 15.49 11.44
C PHE A 460 -5.63 15.54 11.01
N ARG A 461 -5.90 15.86 9.75
CA ARG A 461 -7.25 15.82 9.18
C ARG A 461 -7.83 14.41 9.24
N VAL A 462 -7.04 13.40 8.90
CA VAL A 462 -7.45 12.01 8.97
C VAL A 462 -7.81 11.60 10.40
N PHE A 463 -7.04 12.01 11.40
CA PHE A 463 -7.37 11.74 12.79
C PHE A 463 -8.70 12.38 13.21
N ARG A 464 -8.98 13.61 12.79
CA ARG A 464 -10.27 14.28 13.08
C ARG A 464 -11.45 13.56 12.43
N VAL A 465 -11.33 13.16 11.17
CA VAL A 465 -12.39 12.42 10.47
C VAL A 465 -12.66 11.11 11.18
N ARG A 466 -11.59 10.37 11.54
CA ARG A 466 -11.69 9.10 12.24
C ARG A 466 -12.46 9.19 13.58
N GLN A 467 -12.36 10.30 14.30
CA GLN A 467 -13.07 10.50 15.57
C GLN A 467 -14.60 10.58 15.41
N ASN A 468 -15.05 10.91 14.21
CA ASN A 468 -16.48 11.12 13.91
C ASN A 468 -17.12 9.94 13.15
N ASP A 469 -16.35 8.87 12.87
CA ASP A 469 -16.86 7.72 12.13
C ASP A 469 -17.60 6.73 13.04
N PRO A 470 -18.61 6.01 12.54
CA PRO A 470 -19.32 5.00 13.32
C PRO A 470 -18.42 3.80 13.66
N PRO A 471 -18.79 3.02 14.70
CA PRO A 471 -17.99 1.91 15.18
C PRO A 471 -17.91 0.76 14.19
N ALA A 472 -16.68 0.27 13.99
CA ALA A 472 -16.43 -0.98 13.27
C ALA A 472 -16.77 -2.18 14.18
N PHE A 473 -17.48 -3.19 13.65
CA PHE A 473 -17.85 -4.41 14.39
C PHE A 473 -18.65 -4.16 15.68
N ALA A 474 -19.49 -3.13 15.71
CA ALA A 474 -20.24 -2.73 16.91
C ALA A 474 -21.14 -3.84 17.50
N SER A 475 -21.66 -4.72 16.68
CA SER A 475 -22.60 -5.77 17.09
C SER A 475 -21.97 -6.90 17.93
N ALA A 476 -20.65 -7.07 17.91
CA ALA A 476 -19.98 -8.15 18.63
C ALA A 476 -19.45 -7.76 20.01
N LEU A 477 -19.54 -6.47 20.40
CA LEU A 477 -18.94 -5.93 21.61
C LEU A 477 -19.94 -5.02 22.35
N GLU A 478 -21.04 -5.56 22.81
CA GLU A 478 -21.96 -4.84 23.70
C GLU A 478 -21.19 -4.22 24.88
N GLY A 479 -21.24 -2.90 25.03
CA GLY A 479 -20.61 -2.15 26.12
C GLY A 479 -19.22 -1.59 25.87
N ARG A 480 -18.62 -1.71 24.68
CA ARG A 480 -17.38 -1.01 24.32
C ARG A 480 -17.67 0.08 23.31
N GLU A 481 -17.17 1.30 23.57
CA GLU A 481 -17.22 2.39 22.60
C GLU A 481 -16.72 1.94 21.25
N GLY A 482 -17.51 2.19 20.23
CA GLY A 482 -17.21 1.83 18.86
C GLY A 482 -15.93 2.50 18.37
N ARG A 483 -15.19 1.79 17.54
CA ARG A 483 -13.85 2.15 17.11
C ARG A 483 -13.82 2.37 15.62
N HIS A 484 -13.22 3.47 15.22
CA HIS A 484 -13.34 4.08 13.90
C HIS A 484 -12.33 3.56 12.91
N PHE A 485 -12.74 3.40 11.65
CA PHE A 485 -11.85 3.09 10.54
C PHE A 485 -11.20 4.34 9.95
N PHE A 486 -10.06 4.13 9.33
CA PHE A 486 -9.40 5.13 8.51
C PHE A 486 -10.16 5.29 7.17
N TYR A 487 -10.44 6.52 6.74
CA TYR A 487 -11.19 6.81 5.51
C TYR A 487 -12.50 6.02 5.37
N HIS A 488 -13.40 6.22 6.32
CA HIS A 488 -14.74 5.68 6.26
C HIS A 488 -15.69 6.76 5.70
N ASP A 489 -15.80 6.81 4.36
CA ASP A 489 -16.63 7.79 3.66
C ASP A 489 -18.12 7.39 3.62
N ALA A 490 -18.97 8.28 3.09
CA ALA A 490 -20.40 8.05 3.03
C ALA A 490 -20.79 6.76 2.29
N PRO A 491 -20.22 6.43 1.09
CA PRO A 491 -20.54 5.18 0.41
C PRO A 491 -20.28 3.92 1.26
N TRP A 492 -19.20 3.91 2.06
CA TRP A 492 -18.92 2.80 2.96
C TRP A 492 -19.92 2.72 4.12
N ARG A 493 -20.31 3.86 4.71
CA ARG A 493 -21.34 3.89 5.79
C ARG A 493 -22.68 3.38 5.31
N ASP A 494 -23.12 3.87 4.15
CA ASP A 494 -24.39 3.50 3.54
C ASP A 494 -24.40 1.99 3.18
N TRP A 495 -23.26 1.48 2.67
CA TRP A 495 -23.07 0.06 2.39
C TRP A 495 -23.08 -0.79 3.67
N GLU A 496 -22.43 -0.38 4.75
CA GLU A 496 -22.43 -1.12 6.03
C GLU A 496 -23.81 -1.15 6.68
N GLU A 497 -24.58 -0.08 6.55
CA GLU A 497 -25.98 -0.05 7.01
C GLU A 497 -26.84 -1.07 6.23
N ALA A 498 -26.66 -1.14 4.91
CA ALA A 498 -27.30 -2.14 4.06
C ALA A 498 -26.87 -3.58 4.42
N VAL A 499 -25.59 -3.79 4.74
CA VAL A 499 -25.07 -5.10 5.18
C VAL A 499 -25.62 -5.50 6.55
N ALA A 500 -25.78 -4.55 7.47
CA ALA A 500 -26.40 -4.83 8.75
C ALA A 500 -27.87 -5.27 8.58
N TRP A 501 -28.62 -4.61 7.67
CA TRP A 501 -29.98 -5.03 7.32
C TRP A 501 -30.01 -6.46 6.73
N LEU A 502 -29.10 -6.78 5.81
CA LEU A 502 -28.97 -8.13 5.26
C LEU A 502 -28.70 -9.18 6.35
N GLY A 503 -27.80 -8.85 7.28
CA GLY A 503 -27.50 -9.70 8.43
C GLY A 503 -28.73 -10.05 9.29
N ALA A 504 -29.66 -9.11 9.44
CA ALA A 504 -30.87 -9.27 10.24
C ALA A 504 -32.05 -9.91 9.49
N ASN A 505 -32.14 -9.69 8.16
CA ASN A 505 -33.35 -9.99 7.39
C ASN A 505 -33.17 -11.12 6.35
N THR A 506 -31.99 -11.77 6.26
CA THR A 506 -31.77 -12.85 5.29
C THR A 506 -31.44 -14.17 6.00
N SER A 507 -31.73 -15.29 5.33
CA SER A 507 -31.34 -16.62 5.82
C SER A 507 -29.81 -16.72 5.98
N PRO A 508 -29.30 -17.49 6.95
CA PRO A 508 -27.87 -17.81 7.06
C PRO A 508 -27.27 -18.42 5.80
N ASP A 509 -28.07 -19.15 5.02
CA ASP A 509 -27.65 -19.82 3.78
C ASP A 509 -27.79 -18.93 2.54
N ALA A 510 -28.23 -17.67 2.68
CA ALA A 510 -28.38 -16.74 1.60
C ALA A 510 -27.04 -16.49 0.90
N ILE A 511 -27.04 -16.44 -0.45
CA ILE A 511 -25.91 -16.04 -1.27
C ILE A 511 -26.20 -14.62 -1.77
N ILE A 512 -25.25 -13.69 -1.52
CA ILE A 512 -25.44 -12.29 -1.80
C ILE A 512 -24.41 -11.83 -2.84
N SER A 513 -24.87 -11.16 -3.89
CA SER A 513 -23.98 -10.52 -4.87
C SER A 513 -23.67 -9.08 -4.44
N THR A 514 -22.38 -8.75 -4.30
CA THR A 514 -21.91 -7.43 -3.85
C THR A 514 -20.50 -7.12 -4.34
N THR A 515 -20.11 -5.86 -4.36
CA THR A 515 -18.74 -5.42 -4.71
C THR A 515 -17.70 -5.75 -3.63
N SER A 516 -18.13 -6.04 -2.39
CA SER A 516 -17.23 -6.38 -1.28
C SER A 516 -17.62 -7.70 -0.60
N PRO A 517 -17.53 -8.85 -1.32
CA PRO A 517 -18.08 -10.12 -0.85
C PRO A 517 -17.39 -10.64 0.42
N HIS A 518 -16.08 -10.51 0.52
CA HIS A 518 -15.31 -11.02 1.66
C HIS A 518 -15.62 -10.25 2.95
N PHE A 519 -15.77 -8.92 2.86
CA PHE A 519 -16.11 -8.10 4.01
C PHE A 519 -17.57 -8.30 4.42
N LEU A 520 -18.50 -8.50 3.48
CA LEU A 520 -19.88 -8.89 3.77
C LEU A 520 -19.92 -10.20 4.57
N TYR A 521 -19.18 -11.22 4.12
CA TYR A 521 -19.10 -12.50 4.84
C TYR A 521 -18.56 -12.33 6.26
N LEU A 522 -17.51 -11.52 6.46
CA LEU A 522 -16.97 -11.24 7.80
C LEU A 522 -17.97 -10.53 8.71
N ARG A 523 -18.90 -9.77 8.13
CA ARG A 523 -19.94 -9.02 8.89
C ARG A 523 -21.18 -9.84 9.18
N THR A 524 -21.56 -10.77 8.31
CA THR A 524 -22.88 -11.42 8.35
C THR A 524 -22.82 -12.93 8.41
N GLY A 525 -21.69 -13.54 8.07
CA GLY A 525 -21.57 -14.99 7.86
C GLY A 525 -22.20 -15.50 6.57
N ARG A 526 -22.91 -14.65 5.77
CA ARG A 526 -23.55 -15.04 4.51
C ARG A 526 -22.51 -15.16 3.41
N ARG A 527 -22.60 -16.22 2.61
CA ARG A 527 -21.75 -16.36 1.41
C ARG A 527 -22.03 -15.22 0.44
N ALA A 528 -20.98 -14.76 -0.22
CA ALA A 528 -21.10 -13.64 -1.13
C ALA A 528 -20.19 -13.81 -2.33
N ILE A 529 -20.61 -13.22 -3.46
CA ILE A 529 -19.91 -13.25 -4.74
C ILE A 529 -19.80 -11.84 -5.33
N LEU A 530 -18.78 -11.63 -6.15
CA LEU A 530 -18.76 -10.47 -7.06
C LEU A 530 -19.83 -10.68 -8.15
N PRO A 531 -20.55 -9.63 -8.57
CA PRO A 531 -21.48 -9.74 -9.70
C PRO A 531 -20.72 -10.10 -10.98
N PRO A 532 -21.38 -10.79 -11.95
CA PRO A 532 -20.80 -11.05 -13.25
C PRO A 532 -20.59 -9.72 -13.98
N MET A 533 -19.37 -9.48 -14.50
CA MET A 533 -19.04 -8.27 -15.23
C MET A 533 -19.31 -8.45 -16.73
N GLU A 534 -20.60 -8.55 -17.06
CA GLU A 534 -21.07 -8.72 -18.44
C GLU A 534 -21.81 -7.44 -18.91
N SER A 535 -21.45 -6.93 -20.07
CA SER A 535 -22.06 -5.71 -20.62
C SER A 535 -23.49 -5.95 -21.14
N ASN A 536 -23.83 -7.20 -21.48
CA ASN A 536 -25.20 -7.57 -21.85
C ASN A 536 -25.99 -7.92 -20.58
N ALA A 537 -27.02 -7.12 -20.29
CA ALA A 537 -27.84 -7.25 -19.08
C ALA A 537 -28.51 -8.63 -18.93
N ALA A 538 -29.04 -9.18 -20.02
CA ALA A 538 -29.69 -10.50 -20.01
C ALA A 538 -28.66 -11.62 -19.73
N THR A 539 -27.44 -11.52 -20.25
CA THR A 539 -26.36 -12.46 -19.94
C THR A 539 -25.94 -12.35 -18.49
N ALA A 540 -25.75 -11.11 -17.98
CA ALA A 540 -25.40 -10.88 -16.58
C ALA A 540 -26.49 -11.43 -15.64
N ARG A 541 -27.79 -11.21 -15.95
CA ARG A 541 -28.91 -11.75 -15.21
C ARG A 541 -28.90 -13.28 -15.22
N ARG A 542 -28.80 -13.92 -16.39
CA ARG A 542 -28.71 -15.39 -16.50
C ARG A 542 -27.59 -15.98 -15.62
N LEU A 543 -26.43 -15.34 -15.63
CA LEU A 543 -25.29 -15.78 -14.81
C LEU A 543 -25.55 -15.62 -13.31
N LEU A 544 -26.20 -14.52 -12.87
CA LEU A 544 -26.63 -14.32 -11.49
C LEU A 544 -27.67 -15.38 -11.07
N GLU A 545 -28.62 -15.68 -11.93
CA GLU A 545 -29.69 -16.66 -11.66
C GLU A 545 -29.19 -18.10 -11.65
N ALA A 546 -28.16 -18.43 -12.44
CA ALA A 546 -27.50 -19.73 -12.42
C ALA A 546 -26.77 -20.03 -11.09
N VAL A 547 -26.29 -18.99 -10.40
CA VAL A 547 -25.91 -19.09 -8.98
C VAL A 547 -27.19 -18.88 -8.16
N PRO A 548 -27.46 -19.63 -7.08
CA PRO A 548 -28.65 -19.41 -6.24
C PRO A 548 -28.52 -18.13 -5.40
N VAL A 549 -28.25 -17.00 -6.08
CA VAL A 549 -28.18 -15.66 -5.47
C VAL A 549 -29.59 -15.26 -5.06
N SER A 550 -29.73 -14.93 -3.79
CA SER A 550 -31.01 -14.46 -3.23
C SER A 550 -31.10 -12.93 -3.23
N HIS A 551 -29.98 -12.23 -3.04
CA HIS A 551 -29.96 -10.78 -2.94
C HIS A 551 -28.81 -10.18 -3.74
N VAL A 552 -29.05 -9.00 -4.31
CA VAL A 552 -28.03 -8.20 -5.01
C VAL A 552 -27.96 -6.83 -4.35
N VAL A 553 -26.75 -6.45 -3.93
CA VAL A 553 -26.46 -5.11 -3.38
C VAL A 553 -25.94 -4.21 -4.50
N VAL A 554 -26.67 -3.17 -4.80
CA VAL A 554 -26.24 -2.11 -5.73
C VAL A 554 -25.82 -0.89 -4.92
N ASP A 555 -24.54 -0.57 -4.97
CA ASP A 555 -23.89 0.46 -4.16
C ASP A 555 -23.24 1.56 -5.00
N GLU A 556 -22.76 2.62 -4.31
CA GLU A 556 -22.01 3.74 -4.91
C GLU A 556 -20.52 3.71 -4.59
N MET A 557 -19.96 2.55 -4.20
CA MET A 557 -18.53 2.39 -3.94
C MET A 557 -17.73 2.55 -5.24
N GLY A 558 -17.34 3.78 -5.55
CA GLY A 558 -16.88 4.23 -6.87
C GLY A 558 -15.55 3.67 -7.35
N PHE A 559 -14.78 2.98 -6.50
CA PHE A 559 -13.47 2.47 -6.92
C PHE A 559 -13.56 1.27 -7.88
N LEU A 560 -14.65 0.53 -7.89
CA LEU A 560 -14.91 -0.58 -8.82
C LEU A 560 -15.98 -0.25 -9.86
N ASP A 561 -16.99 0.55 -9.52
CA ASP A 561 -18.16 0.87 -10.35
C ASP A 561 -18.87 -0.39 -10.96
N VAL A 562 -18.60 -1.56 -10.38
CA VAL A 562 -19.09 -2.85 -10.86
C VAL A 562 -20.59 -2.98 -10.63
N SER A 563 -21.04 -2.52 -9.46
CA SER A 563 -22.43 -2.55 -9.04
C SER A 563 -23.34 -1.84 -10.04
N ARG A 564 -23.04 -0.58 -10.35
CA ARG A 564 -23.87 0.25 -11.24
C ARG A 564 -23.73 -0.14 -12.70
N ARG A 565 -22.54 -0.60 -13.10
CA ARG A 565 -22.26 -0.92 -14.50
C ARG A 565 -22.82 -2.26 -14.92
N TYR A 566 -22.76 -3.27 -14.04
CA TYR A 566 -23.11 -4.64 -14.39
C TYR A 566 -24.26 -5.21 -13.57
N ALA A 567 -24.25 -5.03 -12.24
CA ALA A 567 -25.30 -5.61 -11.39
C ALA A 567 -26.63 -4.90 -11.54
N LEU A 568 -26.64 -3.55 -11.58
CA LEU A 568 -27.88 -2.77 -11.73
C LEU A 568 -28.61 -3.07 -13.06
N PRO A 569 -27.96 -3.02 -14.23
CA PRO A 569 -28.64 -3.42 -15.48
C PRO A 569 -29.17 -4.86 -15.44
N ALA A 570 -28.45 -5.80 -14.84
CA ALA A 570 -28.86 -7.19 -14.76
C ALA A 570 -30.17 -7.38 -13.95
N VAL A 571 -30.30 -6.71 -12.80
CA VAL A 571 -31.54 -6.80 -11.98
C VAL A 571 -32.70 -5.97 -12.57
N GLN A 572 -32.40 -4.92 -13.34
CA GLN A 572 -33.42 -4.11 -14.03
C GLN A 572 -33.94 -4.75 -15.32
N ASP A 573 -33.21 -5.73 -15.87
CA ASP A 573 -33.63 -6.48 -17.07
C ASP A 573 -34.89 -7.34 -16.81
N ASP A 574 -35.11 -7.75 -15.55
CA ASP A 574 -36.30 -8.49 -15.14
C ASP A 574 -36.84 -8.00 -13.78
N PRO A 575 -37.61 -6.90 -13.77
CA PRO A 575 -38.18 -6.34 -12.56
C PRO A 575 -39.24 -7.25 -11.89
N ALA A 576 -39.75 -8.25 -12.59
CA ALA A 576 -40.69 -9.22 -12.01
C ALA A 576 -39.98 -10.19 -11.08
N THR A 577 -38.77 -10.60 -11.44
CA THR A 577 -37.94 -11.50 -10.64
C THR A 577 -37.14 -10.76 -9.56
N TRP A 578 -36.68 -9.53 -9.84
CA TRP A 578 -35.82 -8.78 -8.93
C TRP A 578 -36.53 -7.52 -8.40
N GLN A 579 -36.87 -7.51 -7.12
CA GLN A 579 -37.58 -6.41 -6.47
C GLN A 579 -36.72 -5.72 -5.42
N VAL A 580 -36.82 -4.39 -5.33
CA VAL A 580 -36.15 -3.63 -4.27
C VAL A 580 -36.86 -3.88 -2.94
N VAL A 581 -36.17 -4.49 -1.98
CA VAL A 581 -36.69 -4.80 -0.64
C VAL A 581 -36.19 -3.83 0.41
N HIS A 582 -35.05 -3.17 0.17
CA HIS A 582 -34.49 -2.16 1.07
C HIS A 582 -33.66 -1.13 0.34
N SER A 583 -33.66 0.10 0.85
CA SER A 583 -32.84 1.20 0.31
C SER A 583 -32.26 2.03 1.44
N VAL A 584 -30.97 2.31 1.37
CA VAL A 584 -30.23 3.18 2.28
C VAL A 584 -29.49 4.21 1.42
N LYS A 585 -30.01 5.43 1.36
CA LYS A 585 -29.40 6.51 0.56
C LYS A 585 -28.98 6.05 -0.85
N GLY A 586 -27.66 5.90 -1.11
CA GLY A 586 -27.10 5.47 -2.40
C GLY A 586 -27.04 3.95 -2.61
N VAL A 587 -27.50 3.12 -1.64
CA VAL A 587 -27.46 1.66 -1.72
C VAL A 587 -28.85 1.09 -1.86
N ARG A 588 -29.05 0.14 -2.78
CA ARG A 588 -30.30 -0.61 -2.96
C ARG A 588 -30.03 -2.09 -2.83
N ILE A 589 -30.94 -2.79 -2.14
CA ILE A 589 -30.93 -4.25 -2.03
C ILE A 589 -32.11 -4.78 -2.84
N TYR A 590 -31.77 -5.61 -3.82
CA TYR A 590 -32.74 -6.34 -4.62
C TYR A 590 -32.85 -7.76 -4.09
N GLU A 591 -34.05 -8.27 -3.92
CA GLU A 591 -34.34 -9.66 -3.57
C GLU A 591 -34.89 -10.39 -4.80
N ARG A 592 -34.47 -11.62 -4.96
CA ARG A 592 -35.03 -12.51 -5.97
C ARG A 592 -36.33 -13.11 -5.50
N THR A 593 -37.43 -12.79 -6.19
CA THR A 593 -38.71 -13.42 -5.93
C THR A 593 -38.62 -14.93 -6.22
N PRO A 594 -39.02 -15.80 -5.28
CA PRO A 594 -39.08 -17.23 -5.56
C PRO A 594 -39.96 -17.49 -6.79
N ILE A 595 -39.43 -18.19 -7.78
CA ILE A 595 -40.26 -18.69 -8.90
C ILE A 595 -41.25 -19.67 -8.27
N SER A 596 -42.51 -19.28 -8.20
CA SER A 596 -43.57 -20.20 -7.81
C SER A 596 -43.55 -21.39 -8.78
N ARG A 597 -43.02 -22.52 -8.31
CA ARG A 597 -43.03 -23.78 -9.06
C ARG A 597 -44.45 -24.35 -9.15
#